data_9aa4c0d947e13b3b0a1a719dc082ff2a
#
_entry.id   9aa4c0d947e13b3b0a1a719dc082ff2a
#
_cell.length_a   1.000
_cell.length_b   1.000
_cell.length_c   1.000
_cell.angle_alpha   90.00
_cell.angle_beta   90.00
_cell.angle_gamma   90.00
#
_symmetry.space_group_name_H-M   'P 1'
#
loop_
_entity.id
_entity.type
_entity.pdbx_description
1 polymer ?
#
loop_
_entity_poly.entity_id
_entity_poly.type
_entity_poly.pdbx_seq_one_letter_code
_entity_poly.pdbx_strand_id
1 'polypeptide(L)'
;MAAVDKLNGAYWRKRAIELAEKQKQEDDDLCLRFHREYERILHELDKEISIFYARYAANESVSMADARRLLRGAELEDFRMSLDEFRDKALAGGFDKELEEVYLRSRISRLQALQTQVELRMMELFGSQRDVLRDHLQERYTDTYYRTVYAVSQQADVASTFARIDPQTIERILAVPWVGSEFSSRIWADKNKLTRELMQTLSRGFVRGDSLDRMTKEFA
;
A
#
# COMPACT_ATOMS: atom_id res chain seq x y z
N MET A 1 -31.15 -10.64 43.26
CA MET A 1 -31.81 -9.80 42.23
C MET A 1 -30.86 -9.10 41.26
N ALA A 2 -29.53 -9.20 41.40
CA ALA A 2 -28.57 -8.57 40.48
C ALA A 2 -28.25 -9.38 39.20
N ALA A 3 -28.65 -10.65 39.12
CA ALA A 3 -28.32 -11.52 37.96
C ALA A 3 -29.26 -11.38 36.75
N VAL A 4 -30.48 -10.86 36.96
CA VAL A 4 -31.51 -10.75 35.89
C VAL A 4 -31.25 -9.54 34.99
N ASP A 5 -30.55 -8.52 35.48
CA ASP A 5 -30.26 -7.29 34.71
C ASP A 5 -29.17 -7.47 33.65
N LYS A 6 -28.33 -8.53 33.78
CA LYS A 6 -27.30 -8.87 32.80
C LYS A 6 -27.85 -9.42 31.49
N LEU A 7 -29.12 -9.83 31.47
CA LEU A 7 -29.82 -10.37 30.29
C LEU A 7 -30.57 -9.28 29.51
N ASN A 8 -30.47 -8.00 29.92
CA ASN A 8 -31.19 -6.91 29.29
C ASN A 8 -30.55 -6.57 27.92
N GLY A 9 -31.36 -6.57 26.86
CA GLY A 9 -30.94 -6.18 25.52
C GLY A 9 -30.31 -4.79 25.43
N ALA A 10 -30.64 -3.88 26.36
CA ALA A 10 -30.04 -2.57 26.48
C ALA A 10 -28.56 -2.61 26.88
N TYR A 11 -28.17 -3.53 27.78
CA TYR A 11 -26.77 -3.75 28.18
C TYR A 11 -25.94 -4.22 27.00
N TRP A 12 -26.42 -5.23 26.26
CA TRP A 12 -25.70 -5.76 25.09
C TRP A 12 -25.59 -4.74 23.97
N ARG A 13 -26.65 -3.96 23.74
CA ARG A 13 -26.62 -2.87 22.76
C ARG A 13 -25.56 -1.82 23.12
N LYS A 14 -25.49 -1.41 24.40
CA LYS A 14 -24.49 -0.45 24.86
C LYS A 14 -23.07 -0.99 24.64
N ARG A 15 -22.79 -2.26 25.00
CA ARG A 15 -21.49 -2.90 24.79
C ARG A 15 -21.11 -3.00 23.33
N ALA A 16 -22.05 -3.35 22.46
CA ALA A 16 -21.82 -3.41 21.02
C ALA A 16 -21.51 -2.02 20.44
N ILE A 17 -22.20 -0.97 20.91
CA ILE A 17 -21.93 0.41 20.49
C ILE A 17 -20.53 0.84 20.95
N GLU A 18 -20.17 0.65 22.22
CA GLU A 18 -18.84 0.98 22.75
C GLU A 18 -17.73 0.29 21.96
N LEU A 19 -17.92 -0.98 21.62
CA LEU A 19 -16.95 -1.72 20.80
C LEU A 19 -16.88 -1.15 19.38
N ALA A 20 -18.03 -0.88 18.75
CA ALA A 20 -18.08 -0.32 17.39
C ALA A 20 -17.45 1.08 17.33
N GLU A 21 -17.67 1.93 18.33
CA GLU A 21 -17.05 3.26 18.39
C GLU A 21 -15.52 3.17 18.51
N LYS A 22 -15.02 2.30 19.40
CA LYS A 22 -13.57 2.04 19.52
C LYS A 22 -13.00 1.54 18.20
N GLN A 23 -13.65 0.57 17.57
CA GLN A 23 -13.22 0.00 16.33
C GLN A 23 -13.23 1.02 15.18
N LYS A 24 -14.23 1.89 15.15
CA LYS A 24 -14.28 3.00 14.19
C LYS A 24 -13.09 3.93 14.34
N GLN A 25 -12.73 4.30 15.58
CA GLN A 25 -11.57 5.17 15.84
C GLN A 25 -10.27 4.53 15.32
N GLU A 26 -10.07 3.23 15.55
CA GLU A 26 -8.90 2.50 15.06
C GLU A 26 -8.85 2.43 13.53
N ASP A 27 -10.02 2.31 12.86
CA ASP A 27 -10.13 2.35 11.40
C ASP A 27 -9.85 3.76 10.84
N ASP A 28 -10.33 4.81 11.51
CA ASP A 28 -10.06 6.20 11.15
C ASP A 28 -8.55 6.50 11.26
N ASP A 29 -7.89 6.03 12.31
CA ASP A 29 -6.44 6.17 12.51
C ASP A 29 -5.65 5.41 11.41
N LEU A 30 -6.10 4.22 11.01
CA LEU A 30 -5.53 3.46 9.89
C LEU A 30 -5.68 4.22 8.57
N CYS A 31 -6.86 4.78 8.29
CA CYS A 31 -7.10 5.59 7.10
C CYS A 31 -6.18 6.82 7.05
N LEU A 32 -6.00 7.51 8.18
CA LEU A 32 -5.06 8.64 8.27
C LEU A 32 -3.60 8.20 8.03
N ARG A 33 -3.21 7.02 8.50
CA ARG A 33 -1.88 6.46 8.23
C ARG A 33 -1.70 6.20 6.74
N PHE A 34 -2.66 5.57 6.07
CA PHE A 34 -2.61 5.34 4.63
C PHE A 34 -2.56 6.66 3.84
N HIS A 35 -3.33 7.66 4.24
CA HIS A 35 -3.30 8.97 3.60
C HIS A 35 -1.90 9.60 3.65
N ARG A 36 -1.23 9.59 4.80
CA ARG A 36 0.14 10.08 4.94
C ARG A 36 1.15 9.30 4.08
N GLU A 37 0.96 7.99 3.95
CA GLU A 37 1.79 7.15 3.07
C GLU A 37 1.61 7.54 1.60
N TYR A 38 0.36 7.78 1.16
CA TYR A 38 0.08 8.27 -0.18
C TYR A 38 0.73 9.62 -0.44
N GLU A 39 0.59 10.58 0.47
CA GLU A 39 1.21 11.92 0.34
C GLU A 39 2.74 11.81 0.25
N ARG A 40 3.36 10.95 1.05
CA ARG A 40 4.80 10.70 0.99
C ARG A 40 5.22 10.17 -0.38
N ILE A 41 4.53 9.17 -0.90
CA ILE A 41 4.87 8.57 -2.21
C ILE A 41 4.60 9.54 -3.36
N LEU A 42 3.54 10.36 -3.30
CA LEU A 42 3.31 11.42 -4.29
C LEU A 42 4.49 12.41 -4.32
N HIS A 43 4.99 12.81 -3.15
CA HIS A 43 6.18 13.68 -3.07
C HIS A 43 7.43 13.01 -3.66
N GLU A 44 7.67 11.73 -3.40
CA GLU A 44 8.79 10.99 -3.99
C GLU A 44 8.65 10.86 -5.51
N LEU A 45 7.44 10.64 -6.03
CA LEU A 45 7.18 10.60 -7.47
C LEU A 45 7.44 11.95 -8.13
N ASP A 46 6.98 13.05 -7.52
CA ASP A 46 7.26 14.41 -7.98
C ASP A 46 8.77 14.65 -8.06
N LYS A 47 9.51 14.24 -7.05
CA LYS A 47 10.98 14.32 -7.01
C LYS A 47 11.63 13.52 -8.15
N GLU A 48 11.22 12.28 -8.40
CA GLU A 48 11.75 11.46 -9.50
C GLU A 48 11.51 12.11 -10.87
N ILE A 49 10.31 12.65 -11.08
CA ILE A 49 9.96 13.38 -12.32
C ILE A 49 10.78 14.66 -12.43
N SER A 50 10.93 15.41 -11.35
CA SER A 50 11.73 16.64 -11.31
C SER A 50 13.19 16.37 -11.67
N ILE A 51 13.81 15.32 -11.13
CA ILE A 51 15.16 14.88 -11.46
C ILE A 51 15.27 14.52 -12.94
N PHE A 52 14.28 13.82 -13.47
CA PHE A 52 14.24 13.45 -14.89
C PHE A 52 14.21 14.67 -15.80
N TYR A 53 13.34 15.66 -15.49
CA TYR A 53 13.28 16.91 -16.24
C TYR A 53 14.56 17.73 -16.09
N ALA A 54 15.12 17.85 -14.88
CA ALA A 54 16.38 18.57 -14.67
C ALA A 54 17.55 17.99 -15.50
N ARG A 55 17.55 16.69 -15.73
CA ARG A 55 18.61 16.01 -16.52
C ARG A 55 18.39 16.08 -18.03
N TYR A 56 17.15 16.03 -18.49
CA TYR A 56 16.86 15.75 -19.90
C TYR A 56 15.99 16.80 -20.60
N ALA A 57 15.44 17.79 -19.89
CA ALA A 57 14.60 18.80 -20.50
C ALA A 57 15.43 19.80 -21.32
N ALA A 58 14.90 20.14 -22.48
CA ALA A 58 15.31 21.28 -23.30
C ALA A 58 14.07 22.16 -23.48
N ASN A 59 14.21 23.49 -23.23
CA ASN A 59 13.09 24.44 -23.29
C ASN A 59 11.88 24.00 -22.43
N GLU A 60 12.14 23.61 -21.19
CA GLU A 60 11.15 23.19 -20.19
C GLU A 60 10.37 21.89 -20.51
N SER A 61 10.70 21.20 -21.58
CA SER A 61 10.07 19.94 -21.96
C SER A 61 11.08 18.86 -22.32
N VAL A 62 10.66 17.60 -22.26
CA VAL A 62 11.45 16.45 -22.71
C VAL A 62 10.78 15.87 -23.96
N SER A 63 11.51 15.81 -25.06
CA SER A 63 10.98 15.20 -26.27
C SER A 63 10.87 13.67 -26.12
N MET A 64 9.89 13.07 -26.80
CA MET A 64 9.77 11.60 -26.84
C MET A 64 11.04 10.94 -27.42
N ALA A 65 11.73 11.61 -28.34
CA ALA A 65 12.99 11.12 -28.88
C ALA A 65 14.09 11.05 -27.82
N ASP A 66 14.22 12.06 -26.97
CA ASP A 66 15.17 12.09 -25.86
C ASP A 66 14.78 11.10 -24.75
N ALA A 67 13.49 10.98 -24.44
CA ALA A 67 12.97 10.02 -23.48
C ALA A 67 13.25 8.56 -23.88
N ARG A 68 13.28 8.27 -25.18
CA ARG A 68 13.58 6.91 -25.72
C ARG A 68 15.08 6.63 -25.86
N ARG A 69 15.96 7.59 -25.64
CA ARG A 69 17.41 7.31 -25.66
C ARG A 69 17.78 6.28 -24.60
N LEU A 70 18.68 5.39 -24.96
CA LEU A 70 19.23 4.39 -24.01
C LEU A 70 20.19 5.09 -23.04
N LEU A 71 20.10 4.69 -21.77
CA LEU A 71 21.08 5.08 -20.76
C LEU A 71 22.47 4.53 -21.13
N ARG A 72 23.51 5.33 -20.93
CA ARG A 72 24.91 4.95 -21.23
C ARG A 72 25.86 5.55 -20.19
N GLY A 73 26.95 4.84 -19.92
CA GLY A 73 28.00 5.32 -19.01
C GLY A 73 27.42 5.76 -17.66
N ALA A 74 27.72 6.98 -17.24
CA ALA A 74 27.29 7.54 -15.95
C ALA A 74 25.76 7.51 -15.76
N GLU A 75 24.96 7.73 -16.81
CA GLU A 75 23.49 7.68 -16.68
C GLU A 75 23.00 6.27 -16.23
N LEU A 76 23.63 5.22 -16.75
CA LEU A 76 23.30 3.84 -16.39
C LEU A 76 23.79 3.50 -14.97
N GLU A 77 24.95 3.99 -14.60
CA GLU A 77 25.49 3.81 -13.24
C GLU A 77 24.63 4.54 -12.22
N ASP A 78 24.26 5.80 -12.45
CA ASP A 78 23.37 6.57 -11.60
C ASP A 78 22.00 5.87 -11.43
N PHE A 79 21.46 5.32 -12.50
CA PHE A 79 20.21 4.57 -12.44
C PHE A 79 20.36 3.32 -11.56
N ARG A 80 21.45 2.57 -11.71
CA ARG A 80 21.72 1.40 -10.86
C ARG A 80 21.89 1.78 -9.40
N MET A 81 22.58 2.88 -9.12
CA MET A 81 22.70 3.40 -7.75
C MET A 81 21.32 3.78 -7.15
N SER A 82 20.44 4.35 -7.96
CA SER A 82 19.08 4.65 -7.49
C SER A 82 18.25 3.41 -7.14
N LEU A 83 18.56 2.26 -7.75
CA LEU A 83 17.90 0.99 -7.41
C LEU A 83 18.36 0.44 -6.05
N ASP A 84 19.57 0.80 -5.60
CA ASP A 84 20.08 0.35 -4.30
C ASP A 84 19.25 0.91 -3.13
N GLU A 85 18.58 2.05 -3.30
CA GLU A 85 17.66 2.62 -2.31
C GLU A 85 16.44 1.70 -2.04
N PHE A 86 16.09 0.86 -3.02
CA PHE A 86 14.96 -0.05 -2.91
C PHE A 86 15.30 -1.43 -2.36
N ARG A 87 16.59 -1.74 -2.16
CA ARG A 87 17.02 -3.10 -1.78
C ARG A 87 16.39 -3.59 -0.49
N ASP A 88 16.50 -2.83 0.58
CA ASP A 88 15.93 -3.20 1.89
C ASP A 88 14.39 -3.20 1.84
N LYS A 89 13.81 -2.26 1.12
CA LYS A 89 12.36 -2.14 0.94
C LYS A 89 11.81 -3.30 0.11
N ALA A 90 12.55 -3.73 -0.91
CA ALA A 90 12.18 -4.84 -1.76
C ALA A 90 12.16 -6.17 -0.99
N LEU A 91 13.18 -6.41 -0.15
CA LEU A 91 13.23 -7.57 0.74
C LEU A 91 12.06 -7.58 1.73
N ALA A 92 11.79 -6.45 2.38
CA ALA A 92 10.67 -6.32 3.31
C ALA A 92 9.30 -6.44 2.61
N GLY A 93 9.15 -5.87 1.41
CA GLY A 93 7.90 -5.84 0.63
C GLY A 93 7.66 -7.06 -0.26
N GLY A 94 8.67 -7.95 -0.40
CA GLY A 94 8.58 -9.18 -1.20
C GLY A 94 8.62 -8.96 -2.71
N PHE A 95 9.31 -7.89 -3.19
CA PHE A 95 9.54 -7.60 -4.62
C PHE A 95 11.04 -7.54 -5.00
N ASP A 96 11.87 -8.26 -4.25
CA ASP A 96 13.32 -8.37 -4.47
C ASP A 96 13.67 -8.98 -5.83
N LYS A 97 12.87 -9.92 -6.32
CA LYS A 97 13.05 -10.54 -7.64
C LYS A 97 12.82 -9.56 -8.78
N GLU A 98 11.77 -8.76 -8.70
CA GLU A 98 11.47 -7.71 -9.67
C GLU A 98 12.57 -6.65 -9.69
N LEU A 99 13.12 -6.29 -8.54
CA LEU A 99 14.25 -5.37 -8.44
C LEU A 99 15.51 -5.97 -9.10
N GLU A 100 15.81 -7.23 -8.83
CA GLU A 100 16.97 -7.93 -9.42
C GLU A 100 16.86 -8.02 -10.94
N GLU A 101 15.68 -8.38 -11.47
CA GLU A 101 15.42 -8.42 -12.91
C GLU A 101 15.71 -7.07 -13.59
N VAL A 102 15.33 -5.97 -12.95
CA VAL A 102 15.61 -4.61 -13.45
C VAL A 102 17.11 -4.32 -13.42
N TYR A 103 17.78 -4.68 -12.32
CA TYR A 103 19.21 -4.44 -12.13
C TYR A 103 20.06 -5.16 -13.19
N LEU A 104 19.63 -6.33 -13.64
CA LEU A 104 20.32 -7.13 -14.66
C LEU A 104 20.08 -6.62 -16.09
N ARG A 105 19.14 -5.72 -16.33
CA ARG A 105 18.88 -5.18 -17.68
C ARG A 105 20.07 -4.37 -18.19
N SER A 106 20.63 -4.76 -19.31
CA SER A 106 21.74 -4.08 -19.96
C SER A 106 21.33 -2.94 -20.91
N ARG A 107 20.06 -2.94 -21.31
CA ARG A 107 19.49 -1.96 -22.24
C ARG A 107 18.21 -1.40 -21.67
N ILE A 108 18.25 -0.14 -21.24
CA ILE A 108 17.11 0.56 -20.68
C ILE A 108 17.11 1.99 -21.24
N SER A 109 15.97 2.50 -21.65
CA SER A 109 15.83 3.88 -22.06
C SER A 109 15.59 4.78 -20.84
N ARG A 110 15.79 6.11 -21.02
CA ARG A 110 15.52 7.11 -19.99
C ARG A 110 14.08 7.02 -19.48
N LEU A 111 13.11 6.88 -20.40
CA LEU A 111 11.70 6.70 -20.05
C LEU A 111 11.47 5.41 -19.25
N GLN A 112 12.05 4.29 -19.69
CA GLN A 112 11.93 3.02 -18.97
C GLN A 112 12.54 3.09 -17.58
N ALA A 113 13.64 3.82 -17.40
CA ALA A 113 14.24 4.02 -16.08
C ALA A 113 13.28 4.79 -15.15
N LEU A 114 12.71 5.90 -15.63
CA LEU A 114 11.70 6.65 -14.85
C LEU A 114 10.47 5.80 -14.54
N GLN A 115 9.94 5.07 -15.51
CA GLN A 115 8.80 4.19 -15.31
C GLN A 115 9.09 3.09 -14.28
N THR A 116 10.31 2.55 -14.29
CA THR A 116 10.75 1.57 -13.30
C THR A 116 10.79 2.18 -11.88
N GLN A 117 11.33 3.37 -11.73
CA GLN A 117 11.35 4.06 -10.43
C GLN A 117 9.92 4.30 -9.92
N VAL A 118 9.01 4.76 -10.77
CA VAL A 118 7.59 4.90 -10.44
C VAL A 118 6.99 3.56 -9.99
N GLU A 119 7.27 2.48 -10.72
CA GLU A 119 6.75 1.15 -10.37
C GLU A 119 7.27 0.64 -9.02
N LEU A 120 8.55 0.85 -8.73
CA LEU A 120 9.15 0.48 -7.45
C LEU A 120 8.53 1.28 -6.27
N ARG A 121 8.25 2.58 -6.47
CA ARG A 121 7.53 3.39 -5.46
C ARG A 121 6.11 2.86 -5.23
N MET A 122 5.42 2.44 -6.29
CA MET A 122 4.09 1.82 -6.15
C MET A 122 4.16 0.46 -5.44
N MET A 123 5.18 -0.36 -5.68
CA MET A 123 5.39 -1.61 -4.97
C MET A 123 5.66 -1.38 -3.48
N GLU A 124 6.48 -0.38 -3.14
CA GLU A 124 6.75 0.04 -1.76
C GLU A 124 5.45 0.42 -1.04
N LEU A 125 4.64 1.30 -1.65
CA LEU A 125 3.39 1.79 -1.07
C LEU A 125 2.39 0.64 -0.82
N PHE A 126 2.08 -0.11 -1.86
CA PHE A 126 1.03 -1.14 -1.78
C PHE A 126 1.47 -2.38 -0.99
N GLY A 127 2.78 -2.70 -0.98
CA GLY A 127 3.34 -3.71 -0.10
C GLY A 127 3.18 -3.33 1.38
N SER A 128 3.54 -2.10 1.75
CA SER A 128 3.34 -1.56 3.09
C SER A 128 1.86 -1.58 3.50
N GLN A 129 0.97 -1.12 2.62
CA GLN A 129 -0.47 -1.12 2.90
C GLN A 129 -1.04 -2.52 3.11
N ARG A 130 -0.61 -3.50 2.31
CA ARG A 130 -1.03 -4.89 2.46
C ARG A 130 -0.66 -5.43 3.85
N ASP A 131 0.58 -5.20 4.28
CA ASP A 131 1.07 -5.75 5.54
C ASP A 131 0.41 -5.06 6.75
N VAL A 132 0.31 -3.73 6.72
CA VAL A 132 -0.37 -2.95 7.75
C VAL A 132 -1.86 -3.33 7.87
N LEU A 133 -2.54 -3.50 6.73
CA LEU A 133 -3.95 -3.91 6.75
C LEU A 133 -4.12 -5.33 7.28
N ARG A 134 -3.22 -6.25 6.91
CA ARG A 134 -3.24 -7.61 7.43
C ARG A 134 -3.09 -7.63 8.95
N ASP A 135 -2.11 -6.93 9.48
CA ASP A 135 -1.85 -6.84 10.92
C ASP A 135 -3.05 -6.24 11.66
N HIS A 136 -3.61 -5.15 11.13
CA HIS A 136 -4.82 -4.53 11.68
C HIS A 136 -6.02 -5.49 11.70
N LEU A 137 -6.25 -6.24 10.63
CA LEU A 137 -7.33 -7.23 10.56
C LEU A 137 -7.11 -8.40 11.54
N GLN A 138 -5.87 -8.86 11.71
CA GLN A 138 -5.54 -9.89 12.69
C GLN A 138 -5.81 -9.42 14.12
N GLU A 139 -5.34 -8.24 14.48
CA GLU A 139 -5.59 -7.63 15.79
C GLU A 139 -7.08 -7.43 16.03
N ARG A 140 -7.80 -6.90 15.06
CA ARG A 140 -9.25 -6.69 15.10
C ARG A 140 -10.00 -7.98 15.34
N TYR A 141 -9.69 -9.02 14.58
CA TYR A 141 -10.34 -10.32 14.72
C TYR A 141 -10.07 -10.92 16.12
N THR A 142 -8.82 -10.86 16.56
CA THR A 142 -8.38 -11.36 17.86
C THR A 142 -9.08 -10.65 19.02
N ASP A 143 -9.09 -9.31 19.02
CA ASP A 143 -9.75 -8.49 20.05
C ASP A 143 -11.26 -8.76 20.10
N THR A 144 -11.91 -8.80 18.93
CA THR A 144 -13.35 -9.09 18.82
C THR A 144 -13.68 -10.49 19.35
N TYR A 145 -12.87 -11.49 18.99
CA TYR A 145 -13.05 -12.86 19.47
C TYR A 145 -12.99 -12.94 21.00
N TYR A 146 -11.91 -12.43 21.61
CA TYR A 146 -11.76 -12.52 23.06
C TYR A 146 -12.81 -11.71 23.82
N ARG A 147 -13.20 -10.54 23.34
CA ARG A 147 -14.27 -9.74 23.93
C ARG A 147 -15.62 -10.45 23.86
N THR A 148 -15.91 -11.08 22.73
CA THR A 148 -17.16 -11.85 22.54
C THR A 148 -17.20 -13.05 23.48
N VAL A 149 -16.11 -13.84 23.55
CA VAL A 149 -16.01 -14.98 24.46
C VAL A 149 -16.13 -14.55 25.90
N TYR A 150 -15.44 -13.47 26.31
CA TYR A 150 -15.55 -12.90 27.66
C TYR A 150 -16.98 -12.48 27.99
N ALA A 151 -17.62 -11.75 27.10
CA ALA A 151 -18.99 -11.27 27.29
C ALA A 151 -19.98 -12.44 27.44
N VAL A 152 -19.86 -13.48 26.62
CA VAL A 152 -20.69 -14.68 26.70
C VAL A 152 -20.44 -15.45 27.99
N SER A 153 -19.18 -15.63 28.42
CA SER A 153 -18.83 -16.33 29.65
C SER A 153 -19.36 -15.62 30.90
N GLN A 154 -19.33 -14.31 30.95
CA GLN A 154 -19.89 -13.52 32.04
C GLN A 154 -21.42 -13.65 32.15
N GLN A 155 -22.09 -13.85 31.01
CA GLN A 155 -23.53 -14.06 31.00
C GLN A 155 -23.94 -15.45 31.42
N ALA A 156 -23.20 -16.46 30.98
CA ALA A 156 -23.54 -17.88 31.24
C ALA A 156 -23.16 -18.35 32.64
N ASP A 157 -22.46 -17.55 33.45
CA ASP A 157 -21.87 -17.91 34.75
C ASP A 157 -21.04 -19.22 34.68
N VAL A 158 -20.44 -19.44 33.49
CA VAL A 158 -19.60 -20.61 33.21
C VAL A 158 -18.16 -20.15 33.28
N ALA A 159 -17.35 -20.77 34.10
CA ALA A 159 -15.88 -20.63 34.04
C ALA A 159 -15.42 -21.22 32.68
N SER A 160 -15.47 -20.40 31.63
CA SER A 160 -14.99 -20.82 30.33
C SER A 160 -13.47 -20.78 30.31
N THR A 161 -12.85 -21.93 30.07
CA THR A 161 -11.46 -21.98 29.68
C THR A 161 -11.37 -21.28 28.31
N PHE A 162 -10.79 -20.09 28.28
CA PHE A 162 -10.56 -19.37 27.03
C PHE A 162 -9.63 -20.21 26.13
N ALA A 163 -10.18 -20.81 25.11
CA ALA A 163 -9.35 -21.42 24.07
C ALA A 163 -8.57 -20.31 23.38
N ARG A 164 -7.25 -20.42 23.40
CA ARG A 164 -6.39 -19.49 22.65
C ARG A 164 -6.69 -19.69 21.17
N ILE A 165 -6.98 -18.57 20.49
CA ILE A 165 -7.18 -18.63 19.04
C ILE A 165 -5.86 -19.01 18.36
N ASP A 166 -5.91 -19.98 17.47
CA ASP A 166 -4.76 -20.39 16.68
C ASP A 166 -4.47 -19.35 15.59
N PRO A 167 -3.24 -18.81 15.51
CA PRO A 167 -2.85 -17.85 14.47
C PRO A 167 -3.12 -18.37 13.05
N GLN A 168 -2.94 -19.66 12.79
CA GLN A 168 -3.23 -20.26 11.48
C GLN A 168 -4.72 -20.19 11.13
N THR A 169 -5.59 -20.20 12.14
CA THR A 169 -7.03 -20.04 11.93
C THR A 169 -7.35 -18.60 11.51
N ILE A 170 -6.70 -17.60 12.10
CA ILE A 170 -6.85 -16.20 11.70
C ILE A 170 -6.39 -16.03 10.25
N GLU A 171 -5.21 -16.53 9.88
CA GLU A 171 -4.70 -16.47 8.51
C GLU A 171 -5.69 -17.09 7.50
N ARG A 172 -6.26 -18.25 7.83
CA ARG A 172 -7.28 -18.90 6.98
C ARG A 172 -8.54 -18.05 6.82
N ILE A 173 -8.97 -17.35 7.86
CA ILE A 173 -10.13 -16.46 7.82
C ILE A 173 -9.84 -15.24 6.94
N LEU A 174 -8.66 -14.64 7.08
CA LEU A 174 -8.25 -13.50 6.26
C LEU A 174 -8.06 -13.85 4.78
N ALA A 175 -7.73 -15.11 4.48
CA ALA A 175 -7.64 -15.62 3.11
C ALA A 175 -9.02 -15.90 2.47
N VAL A 176 -10.11 -15.82 3.23
CA VAL A 176 -11.47 -16.02 2.66
C VAL A 176 -11.81 -14.83 1.73
N PRO A 177 -12.24 -15.08 0.49
CA PRO A 177 -12.66 -14.02 -0.41
C PRO A 177 -13.86 -13.23 0.13
N TRP A 178 -13.68 -11.93 0.32
CA TRP A 178 -14.76 -11.02 0.67
C TRP A 178 -15.21 -10.27 -0.59
N VAL A 179 -16.49 -10.36 -0.92
CA VAL A 179 -17.00 -9.71 -2.14
C VAL A 179 -16.21 -10.13 -3.41
N GLY A 180 -15.97 -11.45 -3.54
CA GLY A 180 -15.39 -12.06 -4.75
C GLY A 180 -13.88 -12.12 -4.84
N SER A 181 -13.11 -11.49 -3.92
CA SER A 181 -11.66 -11.58 -3.89
C SER A 181 -11.09 -11.37 -2.49
N GLU A 182 -9.89 -11.89 -2.25
CA GLU A 182 -9.12 -11.62 -1.03
C GLU A 182 -8.71 -10.14 -0.98
N PHE A 183 -8.55 -9.59 0.25
CA PHE A 183 -8.12 -8.19 0.42
C PHE A 183 -6.76 -7.91 -0.25
N SER A 184 -5.82 -8.84 -0.14
CA SER A 184 -4.49 -8.73 -0.76
C SER A 184 -4.59 -8.63 -2.29
N SER A 185 -5.41 -9.48 -2.92
CA SER A 185 -5.63 -9.45 -4.37
C SER A 185 -6.22 -8.12 -4.84
N ARG A 186 -7.10 -7.49 -4.05
CA ARG A 186 -7.65 -6.16 -4.35
C ARG A 186 -6.59 -5.07 -4.27
N ILE A 187 -5.76 -5.08 -3.23
CA ILE A 187 -4.64 -4.13 -3.09
C ILE A 187 -3.73 -4.20 -4.32
N TRP A 188 -3.35 -5.40 -4.76
CA TRP A 188 -2.51 -5.57 -5.94
C TRP A 188 -3.22 -5.18 -7.26
N ALA A 189 -4.53 -5.39 -7.36
CA ALA A 189 -5.31 -4.93 -8.51
C ALA A 189 -5.36 -3.40 -8.58
N ASP A 190 -5.55 -2.72 -7.45
CA ASP A 190 -5.53 -1.26 -7.35
C ASP A 190 -4.13 -0.71 -7.67
N LYS A 191 -3.05 -1.33 -7.16
CA LYS A 191 -1.67 -1.03 -7.54
C LYS A 191 -1.49 -1.10 -9.05
N ASN A 192 -1.90 -2.20 -9.68
CA ASN A 192 -1.70 -2.40 -11.12
C ASN A 192 -2.51 -1.38 -11.94
N LYS A 193 -3.71 -1.01 -11.49
CA LYS A 193 -4.52 0.02 -12.13
C LYS A 193 -3.84 1.38 -12.06
N LEU A 194 -3.47 1.81 -10.85
CA LEU A 194 -2.83 3.11 -10.62
C LEU A 194 -1.49 3.21 -11.35
N THR A 195 -0.63 2.19 -11.26
CA THR A 195 0.65 2.15 -11.98
C THR A 195 0.44 2.33 -13.49
N ARG A 196 -0.55 1.65 -14.07
CA ARG A 196 -0.87 1.77 -15.50
C ARG A 196 -1.31 3.17 -15.87
N GLU A 197 -2.16 3.80 -15.08
CA GLU A 197 -2.63 5.18 -15.29
C GLU A 197 -1.46 6.16 -15.22
N LEU A 198 -0.58 6.03 -14.22
CA LEU A 198 0.64 6.85 -14.09
C LEU A 198 1.57 6.69 -15.30
N MET A 199 1.84 5.43 -15.74
CA MET A 199 2.67 5.17 -16.92
C MET A 199 2.08 5.76 -18.21
N GLN A 200 0.76 5.70 -18.35
CA GLN A 200 0.07 6.32 -19.49
C GLN A 200 0.17 7.84 -19.48
N THR A 201 0.01 8.46 -18.31
CA THR A 201 0.14 9.92 -18.13
C THR A 201 1.55 10.38 -18.46
N LEU A 202 2.59 9.71 -17.95
CA LEU A 202 3.99 9.99 -18.31
C LEU A 202 4.22 9.91 -19.83
N SER A 203 3.77 8.80 -20.44
CA SER A 203 3.97 8.60 -21.87
C SER A 203 3.24 9.66 -22.73
N ARG A 204 2.02 10.03 -22.35
CA ARG A 204 1.23 11.06 -23.04
C ARG A 204 1.90 12.45 -22.87
N GLY A 205 2.38 12.78 -21.66
CA GLY A 205 3.05 14.05 -21.39
C GLY A 205 4.30 14.21 -22.27
N PHE A 206 5.13 13.18 -22.40
CA PHE A 206 6.31 13.24 -23.30
C PHE A 206 5.94 13.31 -24.78
N VAL A 207 4.83 12.69 -25.21
CA VAL A 207 4.33 12.83 -26.59
C VAL A 207 3.84 14.26 -26.85
N ARG A 208 3.18 14.89 -25.86
CA ARG A 208 2.69 16.27 -25.98
C ARG A 208 3.79 17.32 -25.81
N GLY A 209 4.95 16.93 -25.23
CA GLY A 209 6.00 17.85 -24.84
C GLY A 209 5.60 18.71 -23.64
N ASP A 210 4.86 18.12 -22.67
CA ASP A 210 4.39 18.83 -21.49
C ASP A 210 5.57 19.29 -20.62
N SER A 211 5.43 20.43 -19.97
CA SER A 211 6.38 20.93 -18.98
C SER A 211 6.28 20.15 -17.66
N LEU A 212 7.31 20.28 -16.81
CA LEU A 212 7.34 19.69 -15.47
C LEU A 212 6.09 20.05 -14.68
N ASP A 213 5.74 21.34 -14.60
CA ASP A 213 4.56 21.82 -13.86
C ASP A 213 3.24 21.19 -14.33
N ARG A 214 3.14 20.88 -15.62
CA ARG A 214 1.95 20.23 -16.16
C ARG A 214 1.93 18.77 -15.81
N MET A 215 3.09 18.10 -15.88
CA MET A 215 3.20 16.67 -15.52
C MET A 215 2.89 16.44 -14.04
N THR A 216 3.46 17.23 -13.15
CA THR A 216 3.22 17.08 -11.71
C THR A 216 1.78 17.37 -11.31
N LYS A 217 1.12 18.34 -11.95
CA LYS A 217 -0.32 18.59 -11.74
C LYS A 217 -1.24 17.49 -12.25
N GLU A 218 -0.83 16.70 -13.24
CA GLU A 218 -1.60 15.53 -13.69
C GLU A 218 -1.47 14.32 -12.72
N PHE A 219 -0.47 14.33 -11.83
CA PHE A 219 -0.27 13.28 -10.81
C PHE A 219 -0.92 13.63 -9.44
N ALA A 220 -1.15 14.89 -9.15
CA ALA A 220 -1.74 15.37 -7.90
C ALA A 220 -3.27 15.23 -7.91
#